data_6638ff31e7866b1429e34ee734682f06
#
_entry.id   6638ff31e7866b1429e34ee734682f06
#
_cell.length_a   1.000
_cell.length_b   1.000
_cell.length_c   1.000
_cell.angle_alpha   90.00
_cell.angle_beta   90.00
_cell.angle_gamma   90.00
#
_symmetry.space_group_name_H-M   'P 1'
#
loop_
_entity.id
_entity.type
_entity.pdbx_description
1 polymer ?
#
loop_
_entity_poly.entity_id
_entity_poly.type
_entity_poly.pdbx_seq_one_letter_code
_entity_poly.pdbx_strand_id
1 'polypeptide(L)'
;MRKIYILLLSVMLVCIGCEWRLSSSDDKADTHVVVERYDRIQSLYLTTGDFSALQQMNISYPQQTRTLIEDVLKIGQVNDPEINVKFLSFFQDTTLQTIISSAEQQYADMDDINQELTDAFTRLQVMIPDIEIPQIYAQIGSLDQSVIVGNGMLGISLDKYLGVDYPLYLREDYGYTDEQRQMMCRLYIVPDCLGFFLLSLYPMPYDRELTQLERDMYIGKIQWTVNQAMNKTVFNTLYTRNVGHYMKSHPDMTVSRLLKESIFVRPSNALEEFSE
;
A
#
# COMPACT_ATOMS: atom_id res chain seq x y z
N MET A 1 22.13 25.36 -63.53
CA MET A 1 22.55 24.32 -62.58
C MET A 1 22.85 24.90 -61.17
N ARG A 2 23.58 26.01 -61.06
CA ARG A 2 23.93 26.63 -59.77
C ARG A 2 22.75 27.07 -58.90
N LYS A 3 21.62 27.47 -59.48
CA LYS A 3 20.40 27.90 -58.74
C LYS A 3 19.60 26.72 -58.16
N ILE A 4 19.73 25.53 -58.74
CA ILE A 4 19.04 24.31 -58.25
C ILE A 4 19.78 23.77 -57.00
N TYR A 5 21.07 23.87 -56.94
CA TYR A 5 21.88 23.46 -55.77
C TYR A 5 21.62 24.35 -54.56
N ILE A 6 21.39 25.68 -54.79
CA ILE A 6 21.05 26.60 -53.72
C ILE A 6 19.65 26.34 -53.15
N LEU A 7 18.70 25.94 -53.99
CA LEU A 7 17.36 25.54 -53.59
C LEU A 7 17.37 24.23 -52.80
N LEU A 8 18.14 23.22 -53.28
CA LEU A 8 18.33 21.94 -52.59
C LEU A 8 19.03 22.12 -51.23
N LEU A 9 20.04 23.00 -51.15
CA LEU A 9 20.75 23.30 -49.90
C LEU A 9 19.82 24.01 -48.87
N SER A 10 18.93 24.87 -49.34
CA SER A 10 17.95 25.56 -48.47
C SER A 10 16.87 24.64 -47.92
N VAL A 11 16.45 23.64 -48.68
CA VAL A 11 15.49 22.60 -48.23
C VAL A 11 16.10 21.63 -47.24
N MET A 12 17.40 21.37 -47.33
CA MET A 12 18.11 20.49 -46.37
C MET A 12 18.37 21.16 -45.02
N LEU A 13 18.38 22.50 -44.96
CA LEU A 13 18.56 23.26 -43.70
C LEU A 13 17.26 23.40 -42.88
N VAL A 14 16.10 23.08 -43.46
CA VAL A 14 14.79 23.17 -42.77
C VAL A 14 14.46 21.84 -42.02
N CYS A 15 15.16 20.75 -42.35
CA CYS A 15 14.94 19.44 -41.71
C CYS A 15 15.79 19.17 -40.46
N ILE A 16 16.65 20.11 -40.04
CA ILE A 16 17.41 20.01 -38.79
C ILE A 16 16.74 20.89 -37.73
N GLY A 17 15.43 20.73 -37.59
CA GLY A 17 14.70 21.09 -36.41
C GLY A 17 14.91 20.02 -35.36
N CYS A 18 16.12 19.90 -34.79
CA CYS A 18 16.29 19.31 -33.49
C CYS A 18 15.45 20.14 -32.52
N GLU A 19 14.31 19.59 -32.12
CA GLU A 19 13.67 20.03 -30.88
C GLU A 19 14.69 19.79 -29.74
N TRP A 20 15.47 20.84 -29.45
CA TRP A 20 16.08 20.94 -28.15
C TRP A 20 14.93 21.18 -27.16
N ARG A 21 14.30 20.08 -26.74
CA ARG A 21 13.58 20.05 -25.47
C ARG A 21 14.64 20.40 -24.43
N LEU A 22 14.65 21.66 -24.03
CA LEU A 22 15.16 22.02 -22.72
C LEU A 22 14.36 21.15 -21.76
N SER A 23 14.99 20.09 -21.24
CA SER A 23 14.54 19.44 -20.02
C SER A 23 14.55 20.54 -18.97
N SER A 24 13.40 21.18 -18.77
CA SER A 24 13.17 21.89 -17.54
C SER A 24 13.33 20.83 -16.45
N SER A 25 14.26 21.06 -15.54
CA SER A 25 14.53 20.23 -14.36
C SER A 25 13.36 20.23 -13.36
N ASP A 26 12.13 20.37 -13.85
CA ASP A 26 10.86 20.34 -13.13
C ASP A 26 9.93 19.18 -13.59
N ASP A 27 10.44 18.20 -14.35
CA ASP A 27 9.76 16.90 -14.49
C ASP A 27 9.92 16.12 -13.16
N LYS A 28 9.36 16.64 -12.08
CA LYS A 28 8.79 15.78 -11.05
C LYS A 28 7.65 15.08 -11.78
N ALA A 29 7.86 13.81 -12.13
CA ALA A 29 6.79 12.97 -12.64
C ALA A 29 5.58 13.18 -11.74
N ASP A 30 4.49 13.63 -12.32
CA ASP A 30 3.26 13.87 -11.57
C ASP A 30 2.88 12.53 -10.94
N THR A 31 3.08 12.40 -9.64
CA THR A 31 2.86 11.15 -8.93
C THR A 31 1.37 10.86 -9.00
N HIS A 32 0.99 9.86 -9.76
CA HIS A 32 -0.41 9.44 -9.87
C HIS A 32 -0.51 7.97 -9.46
N VAL A 33 -1.20 7.71 -8.36
CA VAL A 33 -1.40 6.37 -7.83
C VAL A 33 -2.84 5.93 -8.09
N VAL A 34 -2.99 4.78 -8.73
CA VAL A 34 -4.29 4.15 -8.98
C VAL A 34 -4.26 2.74 -8.44
N VAL A 35 -5.26 2.37 -7.65
CA VAL A 35 -5.44 1.00 -7.19
C VAL A 35 -5.99 0.14 -8.31
N GLU A 36 -5.23 -0.85 -8.75
CA GLU A 36 -5.68 -1.82 -9.75
C GLU A 36 -6.80 -2.69 -9.18
N ARG A 37 -7.87 -2.83 -9.91
CA ARG A 37 -9.09 -3.49 -9.49
C ARG A 37 -9.07 -5.00 -9.77
N TYR A 38 -8.04 -5.70 -9.24
CA TYR A 38 -7.98 -7.15 -9.31
C TYR A 38 -9.17 -7.81 -8.57
N ASP A 39 -9.68 -7.20 -7.50
CA ASP A 39 -10.88 -7.58 -6.77
C ASP A 39 -12.09 -7.81 -7.69
N ARG A 40 -12.25 -7.03 -8.75
CA ARG A 40 -13.38 -7.12 -9.67
C ARG A 40 -13.35 -8.39 -10.51
N ILE A 41 -12.19 -8.70 -11.08
CA ILE A 41 -11.99 -9.92 -11.87
C ILE A 41 -12.04 -11.15 -10.96
N GLN A 42 -11.47 -11.05 -9.77
CA GLN A 42 -11.56 -12.07 -8.73
C GLN A 42 -13.03 -12.36 -8.38
N SER A 43 -13.82 -11.33 -8.06
CA SER A 43 -15.24 -11.46 -7.75
C SER A 43 -16.03 -12.11 -8.88
N LEU A 44 -15.82 -11.66 -10.11
CA LEU A 44 -16.52 -12.22 -11.28
C LEU A 44 -16.27 -13.72 -11.41
N TYR A 45 -15.01 -14.17 -11.28
CA TYR A 45 -14.72 -15.61 -11.29
C TYR A 45 -15.34 -16.35 -10.12
N LEU A 46 -15.19 -15.83 -8.90
CA LEU A 46 -15.60 -16.53 -7.67
C LEU A 46 -17.12 -16.60 -7.47
N THR A 47 -17.88 -15.70 -8.08
CA THR A 47 -19.37 -15.71 -7.98
C THR A 47 -20.05 -16.42 -9.15
N THR A 48 -19.44 -16.38 -10.34
CA THR A 48 -20.08 -16.92 -11.55
C THR A 48 -19.38 -18.16 -12.13
N GLY A 49 -18.13 -18.41 -11.77
CA GLY A 49 -17.28 -19.42 -12.40
C GLY A 49 -16.83 -19.05 -13.82
N ASP A 50 -16.88 -17.77 -14.20
CA ASP A 50 -16.54 -17.30 -15.54
C ASP A 50 -15.08 -17.61 -15.89
N PHE A 51 -14.90 -18.49 -16.87
CA PHE A 51 -13.59 -18.93 -17.30
C PHE A 51 -12.76 -17.79 -17.95
N SER A 52 -13.40 -16.81 -18.57
CA SER A 52 -12.70 -15.66 -19.13
C SER A 52 -12.12 -14.76 -18.03
N ALA A 53 -12.82 -14.60 -16.92
CA ALA A 53 -12.29 -13.92 -15.74
C ALA A 53 -11.07 -14.65 -15.17
N LEU A 54 -11.14 -15.99 -15.04
CA LEU A 54 -9.98 -16.79 -14.63
C LEU A 54 -8.79 -16.64 -15.56
N GLN A 55 -8.99 -16.64 -16.87
CA GLN A 55 -7.92 -16.39 -17.84
C GLN A 55 -7.32 -14.99 -17.66
N GLN A 56 -8.15 -13.98 -17.45
CA GLN A 56 -7.68 -12.62 -17.20
C GLN A 56 -6.89 -12.52 -15.89
N MET A 57 -7.29 -13.19 -14.81
CA MET A 57 -6.51 -13.28 -13.58
C MET A 57 -5.12 -13.85 -13.85
N ASN A 58 -5.01 -14.93 -14.63
CA ASN A 58 -3.76 -15.60 -14.91
C ASN A 58 -2.83 -14.83 -15.89
N ILE A 59 -3.40 -14.05 -16.80
CA ILE A 59 -2.63 -13.34 -17.84
C ILE A 59 -2.29 -11.92 -17.41
N SER A 60 -3.27 -11.17 -16.87
CA SER A 60 -3.10 -9.77 -16.53
C SER A 60 -2.61 -9.56 -15.09
N TYR A 61 -2.89 -10.53 -14.19
CA TYR A 61 -2.59 -10.46 -12.75
C TYR A 61 -1.88 -11.72 -12.23
N PRO A 62 -0.84 -12.23 -12.91
CA PRO A 62 -0.23 -13.52 -12.55
C PRO A 62 0.41 -13.52 -11.15
N GLN A 63 1.03 -12.41 -10.74
CA GLN A 63 1.67 -12.30 -9.43
C GLN A 63 0.63 -12.14 -8.33
N GLN A 64 -0.39 -11.31 -8.53
CA GLN A 64 -1.50 -11.12 -7.60
C GLN A 64 -2.24 -12.43 -7.37
N THR A 65 -2.55 -13.16 -8.45
CA THR A 65 -3.23 -14.48 -8.38
C THR A 65 -2.36 -15.50 -7.64
N ARG A 66 -1.07 -15.55 -7.91
CA ARG A 66 -0.14 -16.43 -7.20
C ARG A 66 -0.10 -16.10 -5.71
N THR A 67 0.15 -14.83 -5.36
CA THR A 67 0.23 -14.38 -3.97
C THR A 67 -1.06 -14.68 -3.21
N LEU A 68 -2.22 -14.44 -3.84
CA LEU A 68 -3.50 -14.77 -3.24
C LEU A 68 -3.62 -16.27 -2.93
N ILE A 69 -3.33 -17.13 -3.89
CA ILE A 69 -3.52 -18.59 -3.76
C ILE A 69 -2.49 -19.21 -2.81
N GLU A 70 -1.21 -18.86 -2.96
CA GLU A 70 -0.08 -19.52 -2.29
C GLU A 70 0.20 -18.93 -0.90
N ASP A 71 0.15 -17.60 -0.76
CA ASP A 71 0.62 -16.90 0.44
C ASP A 71 -0.53 -16.44 1.34
N VAL A 72 -1.67 -16.01 0.76
CA VAL A 72 -2.82 -15.49 1.51
C VAL A 72 -3.76 -16.63 1.87
N LEU A 73 -4.34 -17.30 0.88
CA LEU A 73 -5.33 -18.38 1.11
C LEU A 73 -4.68 -19.71 1.48
N LYS A 74 -3.45 -19.95 1.05
CA LYS A 74 -2.65 -21.17 1.30
C LYS A 74 -3.37 -22.45 0.88
N ILE A 75 -4.13 -22.42 -0.22
CA ILE A 75 -4.95 -23.52 -0.72
C ILE A 75 -4.22 -24.44 -1.70
N GLY A 76 -2.99 -24.09 -2.08
CA GLY A 76 -2.14 -24.90 -2.98
C GLY A 76 -1.12 -24.04 -3.72
N GLN A 77 -0.58 -24.63 -4.80
CA GLN A 77 0.35 -23.93 -5.69
C GLN A 77 -0.40 -23.52 -6.98
N VAL A 78 -0.08 -22.34 -7.53
CA VAL A 78 -0.77 -21.85 -8.74
C VAL A 78 -0.65 -22.79 -9.95
N ASN A 79 0.39 -23.65 -9.97
CA ASN A 79 0.61 -24.64 -11.01
C ASN A 79 -0.07 -26.01 -10.75
N ASP A 80 -0.77 -26.17 -9.62
CA ASP A 80 -1.51 -27.41 -9.35
C ASP A 80 -2.65 -27.55 -10.38
N PRO A 81 -2.78 -28.69 -11.06
CA PRO A 81 -3.86 -28.92 -12.05
C PRO A 81 -5.28 -28.71 -11.49
N GLU A 82 -5.47 -28.92 -10.19
CA GLU A 82 -6.76 -28.78 -9.52
C GLU A 82 -6.96 -27.39 -8.87
N ILE A 83 -5.99 -26.47 -8.97
CA ILE A 83 -6.01 -25.22 -8.21
C ILE A 83 -7.25 -24.37 -8.50
N ASN A 84 -7.69 -24.32 -9.75
CA ASN A 84 -8.87 -23.55 -10.13
C ASN A 84 -10.15 -24.07 -9.46
N VAL A 85 -10.27 -25.39 -9.33
CA VAL A 85 -11.41 -26.03 -8.64
C VAL A 85 -11.32 -25.77 -7.13
N LYS A 86 -10.12 -25.92 -6.54
CA LYS A 86 -9.89 -25.62 -5.12
C LYS A 86 -10.19 -24.17 -4.80
N PHE A 87 -9.73 -23.24 -5.64
CA PHE A 87 -9.93 -21.80 -5.48
C PHE A 87 -11.42 -21.44 -5.56
N LEU A 88 -12.13 -21.94 -6.56
CA LEU A 88 -13.58 -21.74 -6.68
C LEU A 88 -14.33 -22.36 -5.49
N SER A 89 -14.02 -23.62 -5.12
CA SER A 89 -14.64 -24.31 -3.98
C SER A 89 -14.42 -23.60 -2.66
N PHE A 90 -13.23 -23.02 -2.43
CA PHE A 90 -12.92 -22.28 -1.21
C PHE A 90 -13.90 -21.12 -1.01
N PHE A 91 -14.21 -20.39 -2.07
CA PHE A 91 -15.14 -19.26 -2.02
C PHE A 91 -16.62 -19.63 -2.18
N GLN A 92 -16.99 -20.92 -2.26
CA GLN A 92 -18.41 -21.34 -2.23
C GLN A 92 -19.04 -21.22 -0.83
N ASP A 93 -18.25 -20.98 0.20
CA ASP A 93 -18.77 -20.67 1.53
C ASP A 93 -19.66 -19.42 1.51
N THR A 94 -20.86 -19.52 2.11
CA THR A 94 -21.85 -18.43 2.08
C THR A 94 -21.35 -17.16 2.79
N THR A 95 -20.49 -17.31 3.79
CA THR A 95 -19.87 -16.18 4.48
C THR A 95 -18.93 -15.45 3.54
N LEU A 96 -18.09 -16.17 2.81
CA LEU A 96 -17.17 -15.57 1.83
C LEU A 96 -17.91 -14.92 0.66
N GLN A 97 -19.01 -15.54 0.18
CA GLN A 97 -19.87 -14.90 -0.84
C GLN A 97 -20.49 -13.60 -0.35
N THR A 98 -20.89 -13.55 0.93
CA THR A 98 -21.40 -12.30 1.54
C THR A 98 -20.32 -11.25 1.64
N ILE A 99 -19.08 -11.62 1.99
CA ILE A 99 -17.92 -10.72 2.02
C ILE A 99 -17.65 -10.14 0.64
N ILE A 100 -17.62 -10.98 -0.40
CA ILE A 100 -17.43 -10.53 -1.79
C ILE A 100 -18.47 -9.46 -2.15
N SER A 101 -19.75 -9.76 -1.94
CA SER A 101 -20.84 -8.83 -2.26
C SER A 101 -20.74 -7.51 -1.48
N SER A 102 -20.38 -7.59 -0.18
CA SER A 102 -20.20 -6.41 0.66
C SER A 102 -19.04 -5.54 0.18
N ALA A 103 -17.91 -6.16 -0.20
CA ALA A 103 -16.74 -5.46 -0.72
C ALA A 103 -17.06 -4.81 -2.08
N GLU A 104 -17.72 -5.51 -2.98
CA GLU A 104 -18.14 -4.96 -4.28
C GLU A 104 -19.03 -3.72 -4.14
N GLN A 105 -19.99 -3.78 -3.22
CA GLN A 105 -20.90 -2.67 -3.00
C GLN A 105 -20.19 -1.47 -2.36
N GLN A 106 -19.41 -1.69 -1.30
CA GLN A 106 -18.76 -0.61 -0.55
C GLN A 106 -17.63 0.04 -1.33
N TYR A 107 -16.92 -0.73 -2.15
CA TYR A 107 -15.78 -0.29 -2.96
C TYR A 107 -16.11 -0.19 -4.45
N ALA A 108 -17.38 0.12 -4.77
CA ALA A 108 -17.81 0.41 -6.13
C ALA A 108 -16.96 1.54 -6.74
N ASP A 109 -16.61 2.52 -5.95
CA ASP A 109 -15.74 3.64 -6.25
C ASP A 109 -14.59 3.69 -5.24
N MET A 110 -13.37 4.00 -5.72
CA MET A 110 -12.14 4.14 -4.91
C MET A 110 -11.38 5.44 -5.27
N ASP A 111 -12.01 6.42 -5.88
CA ASP A 111 -11.35 7.64 -6.34
C ASP A 111 -10.79 8.45 -5.15
N ASP A 112 -11.47 8.48 -4.02
CA ASP A 112 -11.00 9.08 -2.78
C ASP A 112 -9.72 8.39 -2.24
N ILE A 113 -9.67 7.06 -2.30
CA ILE A 113 -8.49 6.26 -1.90
C ILE A 113 -7.33 6.52 -2.87
N ASN A 114 -7.59 6.53 -4.18
CA ASN A 114 -6.59 6.85 -5.20
C ASN A 114 -5.99 8.25 -5.00
N GLN A 115 -6.85 9.24 -4.72
CA GLN A 115 -6.40 10.60 -4.46
C GLN A 115 -5.58 10.68 -3.17
N GLU A 116 -6.05 10.07 -2.09
CA GLU A 116 -5.35 10.08 -0.80
C GLU A 116 -3.99 9.36 -0.87
N LEU A 117 -3.91 8.22 -1.59
CA LEU A 117 -2.65 7.53 -1.89
C LEU A 117 -1.69 8.42 -2.70
N THR A 118 -2.20 9.06 -3.75
CA THR A 118 -1.42 9.98 -4.59
C THR A 118 -0.81 11.10 -3.77
N ASP A 119 -1.62 11.76 -2.95
CA ASP A 119 -1.19 12.84 -2.08
C ASP A 119 -0.16 12.38 -1.04
N ALA A 120 -0.40 11.22 -0.44
CA ALA A 120 0.48 10.66 0.59
C ALA A 120 1.83 10.21 0.02
N PHE A 121 1.84 9.51 -1.12
CA PHE A 121 3.09 9.11 -1.77
C PHE A 121 3.87 10.31 -2.31
N THR A 122 3.20 11.34 -2.82
CA THR A 122 3.85 12.61 -3.20
C THR A 122 4.60 13.23 -2.03
N ARG A 123 3.97 13.28 -0.83
CA ARG A 123 4.63 13.78 0.38
C ARG A 123 5.76 12.86 0.86
N LEU A 124 5.58 11.53 0.75
CA LEU A 124 6.64 10.57 1.08
C LEU A 124 7.87 10.76 0.20
N GLN A 125 7.72 11.00 -1.11
CA GLN A 125 8.83 11.26 -2.01
C GLN A 125 9.58 12.57 -1.68
N VAL A 126 8.90 13.56 -1.13
CA VAL A 126 9.56 14.77 -0.61
C VAL A 126 10.40 14.47 0.64
N MET A 127 9.88 13.62 1.54
CA MET A 127 10.54 13.24 2.80
C MET A 127 11.63 12.18 2.61
N ILE A 128 11.47 11.32 1.61
CA ILE A 128 12.32 10.17 1.29
C ILE A 128 12.51 10.16 -0.24
N PRO A 129 13.44 10.96 -0.79
CA PRO A 129 13.55 11.19 -2.25
C PRO A 129 13.76 9.91 -3.08
N ASP A 130 14.39 8.89 -2.52
CA ASP A 130 14.72 7.64 -3.23
C ASP A 130 13.61 6.58 -3.08
N ILE A 131 12.43 6.94 -2.54
CA ILE A 131 11.35 5.98 -2.35
C ILE A 131 10.66 5.67 -3.69
N GLU A 132 10.65 4.39 -4.06
CA GLU A 132 9.91 3.91 -5.23
C GLU A 132 8.46 3.61 -4.83
N ILE A 133 7.50 4.08 -5.63
CA ILE A 133 6.08 3.81 -5.37
C ILE A 133 5.74 2.41 -5.87
N PRO A 134 5.19 1.54 -5.00
CA PRO A 134 4.80 0.19 -5.42
C PRO A 134 3.56 0.21 -6.32
N GLN A 135 3.38 -0.82 -7.12
CA GLN A 135 2.10 -1.09 -7.77
C GLN A 135 1.06 -1.48 -6.72
N ILE A 136 -0.09 -0.80 -6.70
CA ILE A 136 -1.12 -1.04 -5.68
C ILE A 136 -2.33 -1.71 -6.33
N TYR A 137 -2.83 -2.77 -5.71
CA TYR A 137 -4.00 -3.50 -6.19
C TYR A 137 -4.96 -3.86 -5.05
N ALA A 138 -6.24 -4.00 -5.37
CA ALA A 138 -7.27 -4.46 -4.44
C ALA A 138 -7.57 -5.94 -4.66
N GLN A 139 -7.83 -6.68 -3.57
CA GLN A 139 -8.25 -8.08 -3.57
C GLN A 139 -9.24 -8.39 -2.45
N ILE A 140 -9.75 -9.62 -2.42
CA ILE A 140 -10.53 -10.17 -1.32
C ILE A 140 -9.76 -11.37 -0.75
N GLY A 141 -9.32 -11.26 0.51
CA GLY A 141 -8.33 -12.14 1.14
C GLY A 141 -8.87 -13.08 2.21
N SER A 142 -10.18 -13.29 2.33
CA SER A 142 -10.82 -14.13 3.36
C SER A 142 -10.52 -13.74 4.82
N LEU A 143 -10.39 -12.46 5.11
CA LEU A 143 -10.17 -11.88 6.44
C LEU A 143 -8.81 -12.20 7.10
N ASP A 144 -7.85 -12.76 6.37
CA ASP A 144 -6.54 -13.12 6.96
C ASP A 144 -5.63 -11.89 7.10
N GLN A 145 -5.22 -11.28 6.00
CA GLN A 145 -4.27 -10.17 5.98
C GLN A 145 -4.94 -8.89 5.44
N SER A 146 -4.64 -7.74 6.04
CA SER A 146 -5.19 -6.44 5.60
C SER A 146 -4.42 -5.86 4.43
N VAL A 147 -3.09 -5.91 4.49
CA VAL A 147 -2.19 -5.44 3.43
C VAL A 147 -1.11 -6.48 3.19
N ILE A 148 -0.87 -6.79 1.93
CA ILE A 148 0.19 -7.70 1.49
C ILE A 148 1.29 -6.87 0.81
N VAL A 149 2.55 -7.08 1.21
CA VAL A 149 3.69 -6.37 0.64
C VAL A 149 4.68 -7.38 0.08
N GLY A 150 5.05 -7.21 -1.18
CA GLY A 150 6.07 -8.04 -1.81
C GLY A 150 6.25 -7.75 -3.29
N ASN A 151 7.42 -8.06 -3.83
CA ASN A 151 7.72 -7.97 -5.27
C ASN A 151 7.40 -6.60 -5.90
N GLY A 152 7.60 -5.50 -5.17
CA GLY A 152 7.27 -4.15 -5.64
C GLY A 152 5.77 -3.85 -5.69
N MET A 153 4.94 -4.67 -5.03
CA MET A 153 3.48 -4.52 -5.00
C MET A 153 2.94 -4.38 -3.58
N LEU A 154 1.78 -3.72 -3.48
CA LEU A 154 0.92 -3.64 -2.30
C LEU A 154 -0.47 -4.17 -2.65
N GLY A 155 -0.89 -5.24 -1.99
CA GLY A 155 -2.26 -5.77 -2.10
C GLY A 155 -3.11 -5.30 -0.93
N ILE A 156 -4.27 -4.73 -1.23
CA ILE A 156 -5.26 -4.28 -0.24
C ILE A 156 -6.37 -5.34 -0.17
N SER A 157 -6.52 -6.00 0.97
CA SER A 157 -7.63 -6.93 1.20
C SER A 157 -8.87 -6.15 1.65
N LEU A 158 -9.76 -5.83 0.72
CA LEU A 158 -10.94 -4.98 0.95
C LEU A 158 -11.88 -5.54 2.03
N ASP A 159 -11.90 -6.85 2.18
CA ASP A 159 -12.65 -7.57 3.19
C ASP A 159 -12.22 -7.27 4.63
N LYS A 160 -11.06 -6.67 4.84
CA LYS A 160 -10.58 -6.20 6.16
C LYS A 160 -11.05 -4.79 6.52
N TYR A 161 -11.75 -4.09 5.63
CA TYR A 161 -12.11 -2.68 5.79
C TYR A 161 -13.60 -2.41 5.54
N LEU A 162 -14.48 -3.39 5.84
CA LEU A 162 -15.92 -3.29 5.60
C LEU A 162 -16.67 -2.43 6.65
N GLY A 163 -15.96 -1.95 7.67
CA GLY A 163 -16.50 -1.04 8.68
C GLY A 163 -16.50 -1.63 10.09
N VAL A 164 -16.41 -0.77 11.09
CA VAL A 164 -16.27 -1.10 12.51
C VAL A 164 -17.36 -2.08 12.99
N ASP A 165 -18.59 -1.87 12.51
CA ASP A 165 -19.77 -2.63 12.91
C ASP A 165 -20.12 -3.75 11.91
N TYR A 166 -19.19 -4.12 11.01
CA TYR A 166 -19.46 -5.20 10.07
C TYR A 166 -19.75 -6.50 10.83
N PRO A 167 -20.89 -7.18 10.56
CA PRO A 167 -21.39 -8.26 11.43
C PRO A 167 -20.40 -9.38 11.69
N LEU A 168 -19.55 -9.73 10.70
CA LEU A 168 -18.56 -10.79 10.88
C LEU A 168 -17.43 -10.37 11.83
N TYR A 169 -17.06 -9.10 11.91
CA TYR A 169 -16.02 -8.62 12.83
C TYR A 169 -16.47 -8.65 14.29
N LEU A 170 -17.79 -8.66 14.53
CA LEU A 170 -18.38 -8.71 15.86
C LEU A 170 -18.49 -10.16 16.39
N ARG A 171 -18.24 -11.15 15.57
CA ARG A 171 -18.34 -12.56 15.98
C ARG A 171 -17.13 -12.94 16.83
N GLU A 172 -17.38 -13.63 17.95
CA GLU A 172 -16.35 -14.10 18.88
C GLU A 172 -15.32 -15.06 18.25
N ASP A 173 -15.73 -15.86 17.26
CA ASP A 173 -14.86 -16.81 16.58
C ASP A 173 -13.77 -16.16 15.71
N TYR A 174 -13.89 -14.87 15.35
CA TYR A 174 -12.83 -14.09 14.70
C TYR A 174 -11.88 -13.42 15.69
N GLY A 175 -12.27 -13.22 16.95
CA GLY A 175 -11.41 -12.75 18.04
C GLY A 175 -10.89 -11.33 17.89
N TYR A 176 -11.52 -10.47 17.09
CA TYR A 176 -11.08 -9.08 16.94
C TYR A 176 -11.41 -8.25 18.19
N THR A 177 -10.41 -7.53 18.71
CA THR A 177 -10.64 -6.55 19.78
C THR A 177 -11.36 -5.30 19.27
N ASP A 178 -11.91 -4.50 20.18
CA ASP A 178 -12.54 -3.23 19.83
C ASP A 178 -11.56 -2.28 19.13
N GLU A 179 -10.32 -2.23 19.59
CA GLU A 179 -9.27 -1.41 18.99
C GLU A 179 -8.94 -1.86 17.57
N GLN A 180 -8.87 -3.18 17.33
CA GLN A 180 -8.65 -3.72 15.98
C GLN A 180 -9.80 -3.35 15.06
N ARG A 181 -11.07 -3.52 15.52
CA ARG A 181 -12.25 -3.19 14.71
C ARG A 181 -12.31 -1.71 14.33
N GLN A 182 -11.88 -0.80 15.23
CA GLN A 182 -11.82 0.64 14.93
C GLN A 182 -10.95 0.95 13.71
N MET A 183 -9.92 0.14 13.44
CA MET A 183 -9.06 0.28 12.27
C MET A 183 -9.58 -0.46 11.03
N MET A 184 -10.59 -1.33 11.16
CA MET A 184 -11.12 -2.13 10.06
C MET A 184 -12.19 -1.38 9.24
N CYS A 185 -11.87 -0.17 8.82
CA CYS A 185 -12.76 0.69 8.04
C CYS A 185 -12.00 1.43 6.94
N ARG A 186 -12.73 1.96 5.97
CA ARG A 186 -12.21 2.65 4.78
C ARG A 186 -11.12 3.69 5.09
N LEU A 187 -11.24 4.41 6.20
CA LEU A 187 -10.31 5.47 6.60
C LEU A 187 -8.89 4.96 6.92
N TYR A 188 -8.75 3.68 7.23
CA TYR A 188 -7.45 3.07 7.56
C TYR A 188 -6.77 2.40 6.38
N ILE A 189 -7.40 2.28 5.21
CA ILE A 189 -6.78 1.67 4.02
C ILE A 189 -5.45 2.36 3.69
N VAL A 190 -5.46 3.67 3.49
CA VAL A 190 -4.24 4.41 3.11
C VAL A 190 -3.20 4.43 4.22
N PRO A 191 -3.54 4.74 5.49
CA PRO A 191 -2.60 4.62 6.61
C PRO A 191 -1.94 3.26 6.74
N ASP A 192 -2.69 2.16 6.60
CA ASP A 192 -2.15 0.81 6.67
C ASP A 192 -1.24 0.49 5.48
N CYS A 193 -1.64 0.87 4.25
CA CYS A 193 -0.79 0.74 3.07
C CYS A 193 0.57 1.39 3.28
N LEU A 194 0.61 2.65 3.73
CA LEU A 194 1.84 3.38 4.01
C LEU A 194 2.64 2.74 5.15
N GLY A 195 1.96 2.34 6.22
CA GLY A 195 2.59 1.73 7.39
C GLY A 195 3.28 0.40 7.05
N PHE A 196 2.59 -0.52 6.40
CA PHE A 196 3.15 -1.81 5.98
C PHE A 196 4.22 -1.65 4.90
N PHE A 197 4.04 -0.72 3.97
CA PHE A 197 5.05 -0.40 2.97
C PHE A 197 6.34 0.12 3.62
N LEU A 198 6.25 1.09 4.53
CA LEU A 198 7.41 1.62 5.25
C LEU A 198 8.09 0.54 6.10
N LEU A 199 7.31 -0.34 6.76
CA LEU A 199 7.85 -1.48 7.52
C LEU A 199 8.59 -2.47 6.62
N SER A 200 8.19 -2.64 5.38
CA SER A 200 8.87 -3.52 4.43
C SER A 200 10.22 -2.94 3.97
N LEU A 201 10.29 -1.62 3.78
CA LEU A 201 11.51 -0.92 3.39
C LEU A 201 12.48 -0.71 4.56
N TYR A 202 11.92 -0.54 5.74
CA TYR A 202 12.63 -0.31 6.99
C TYR A 202 12.16 -1.36 8.01
N PRO A 203 12.61 -2.62 7.90
CA PRO A 203 12.20 -3.68 8.82
C PRO A 203 12.80 -3.47 10.22
N MET A 204 12.11 -3.97 11.24
CA MET A 204 12.68 -4.00 12.58
C MET A 204 14.00 -4.79 12.57
N PRO A 205 15.01 -4.35 13.36
CA PRO A 205 16.22 -5.13 13.53
C PRO A 205 15.89 -6.56 13.98
N TYR A 206 16.51 -7.56 13.33
CA TYR A 206 16.31 -8.99 13.61
C TYR A 206 17.59 -9.67 14.13
N ASP A 207 18.69 -8.93 14.20
CA ASP A 207 20.01 -9.38 14.65
C ASP A 207 20.11 -9.53 16.18
N ARG A 208 19.14 -9.01 16.91
CA ARG A 208 19.01 -9.11 18.36
C ARG A 208 17.54 -9.11 18.78
N GLU A 209 17.28 -9.62 19.97
CA GLU A 209 15.96 -9.49 20.59
C GLU A 209 15.69 -8.04 21.02
N LEU A 210 14.55 -7.50 20.62
CA LEU A 210 14.09 -6.16 21.00
C LEU A 210 13.20 -6.26 22.24
N THR A 211 13.35 -5.31 23.14
CA THR A 211 12.39 -5.10 24.23
C THR A 211 11.03 -4.63 23.67
N GLN A 212 9.96 -4.76 24.46
CA GLN A 212 8.65 -4.27 24.05
C GLN A 212 8.70 -2.76 23.75
N LEU A 213 9.35 -1.97 24.61
CA LEU A 213 9.51 -0.53 24.40
C LEU A 213 10.21 -0.21 23.07
N GLU A 214 11.25 -0.95 22.72
CA GLU A 214 11.97 -0.75 21.45
C GLU A 214 11.07 -1.06 20.25
N ARG A 215 10.28 -2.12 20.30
CA ARG A 215 9.30 -2.45 19.27
C ARG A 215 8.25 -1.33 19.11
N ASP A 216 7.69 -0.87 20.23
CA ASP A 216 6.67 0.17 20.25
C ASP A 216 7.21 1.51 19.73
N MET A 217 8.42 1.88 20.13
CA MET A 217 9.09 3.08 19.60
C MET A 217 9.38 2.97 18.10
N TYR A 218 9.74 1.76 17.64
CA TYR A 218 9.97 1.52 16.21
C TYR A 218 8.69 1.71 15.42
N ILE A 219 7.60 1.10 15.86
CA ILE A 219 6.26 1.32 15.28
C ILE A 219 5.87 2.80 15.37
N GLY A 220 6.19 3.47 16.48
CA GLY A 220 5.97 4.90 16.64
C GLY A 220 6.64 5.77 15.57
N LYS A 221 7.87 5.42 15.13
CA LYS A 221 8.54 6.11 14.01
C LYS A 221 7.78 5.94 12.69
N ILE A 222 7.36 4.71 12.39
CA ILE A 222 6.56 4.42 11.18
C ILE A 222 5.25 5.20 11.22
N GLN A 223 4.50 5.08 12.31
CA GLN A 223 3.21 5.77 12.50
C GLN A 223 3.32 7.29 12.43
N TRP A 224 4.38 7.86 13.02
CA TRP A 224 4.64 9.29 12.90
C TRP A 224 4.91 9.70 11.46
N THR A 225 5.71 8.92 10.72
CA THR A 225 5.98 9.17 9.30
C THR A 225 4.70 9.08 8.47
N VAL A 226 3.84 8.10 8.73
CA VAL A 226 2.52 8.00 8.10
C VAL A 226 1.69 9.25 8.38
N ASN A 227 1.63 9.73 9.63
CA ASN A 227 0.93 10.98 9.95
C ASN A 227 1.44 12.18 9.14
N GLN A 228 2.77 12.29 8.93
CA GLN A 228 3.33 13.34 8.09
C GLN A 228 2.93 13.17 6.61
N ALA A 229 2.97 11.96 6.08
CA ALA A 229 2.56 11.65 4.71
C ALA A 229 1.08 11.95 4.49
N MET A 230 0.23 11.58 5.45
CA MET A 230 -1.22 11.83 5.42
C MET A 230 -1.58 13.31 5.66
N ASN A 231 -0.63 14.13 6.14
CA ASN A 231 -0.86 15.50 6.61
C ASN A 231 -2.02 15.61 7.63
N LYS A 232 -2.20 14.56 8.42
CA LYS A 232 -3.20 14.48 9.51
C LYS A 232 -2.74 13.52 10.60
N THR A 233 -3.24 13.67 11.83
CA THR A 233 -2.96 12.74 12.92
C THR A 233 -3.92 11.56 12.84
N VAL A 234 -3.47 10.46 12.23
CA VAL A 234 -4.20 9.17 12.22
C VAL A 234 -3.84 8.36 13.46
N PHE A 235 -2.55 8.25 13.74
CA PHE A 235 -2.03 7.54 14.90
C PHE A 235 -1.62 8.53 15.98
N ASN A 236 -2.29 8.46 17.15
CA ASN A 236 -2.02 9.34 18.29
C ASN A 236 -1.58 8.51 19.51
N THR A 237 -0.53 7.73 19.35
CA THR A 237 0.05 6.94 20.45
C THR A 237 1.07 7.76 21.23
N LEU A 238 1.42 7.33 22.46
CA LEU A 238 2.53 7.90 23.21
C LEU A 238 3.81 7.93 22.37
N TYR A 239 4.06 6.86 21.64
CA TYR A 239 5.27 6.69 20.85
C TYR A 239 5.32 7.62 19.63
N THR A 240 4.21 7.84 18.93
CA THR A 240 4.15 8.82 17.83
C THR A 240 4.38 10.25 18.34
N ARG A 241 3.83 10.60 19.51
CA ARG A 241 4.08 11.91 20.12
C ARG A 241 5.52 12.11 20.51
N ASN A 242 6.16 11.09 21.10
CA ASN A 242 7.58 11.12 21.46
C ASN A 242 8.47 11.33 20.24
N VAL A 243 8.20 10.61 19.14
CA VAL A 243 8.92 10.83 17.87
C VAL A 243 8.73 12.27 17.37
N GLY A 244 7.51 12.79 17.43
CA GLY A 244 7.22 14.17 17.05
C GLY A 244 7.99 15.21 17.89
N HIS A 245 8.11 15.01 19.21
CA HIS A 245 8.93 15.85 20.09
C HIS A 245 10.42 15.76 19.73
N TYR A 246 10.91 14.54 19.51
CA TYR A 246 12.30 14.31 19.09
C TYR A 246 12.61 15.04 17.79
N MET A 247 11.79 14.91 16.76
CA MET A 247 12.00 15.58 15.48
C MET A 247 11.98 17.10 15.58
N LYS A 248 11.13 17.66 16.44
CA LYS A 248 11.09 19.12 16.72
C LYS A 248 12.37 19.61 17.40
N SER A 249 12.95 18.81 18.30
CA SER A 249 14.19 19.17 19.00
C SER A 249 15.47 18.89 18.21
N HIS A 250 15.36 18.17 17.08
CA HIS A 250 16.50 17.81 16.21
C HIS A 250 16.20 18.23 14.75
N PRO A 251 16.26 19.52 14.42
CA PRO A 251 15.86 20.04 13.10
C PRO A 251 16.73 19.51 11.94
N ASP A 252 17.96 19.05 12.25
CA ASP A 252 18.84 18.42 11.25
C ASP A 252 18.52 16.94 10.98
N MET A 253 17.57 16.34 11.73
CA MET A 253 17.16 14.97 11.54
C MET A 253 16.17 14.89 10.37
N THR A 254 16.51 14.13 9.33
CA THR A 254 15.61 13.86 8.22
C THR A 254 14.74 12.62 8.50
N VAL A 255 13.57 12.52 7.84
CA VAL A 255 12.70 11.34 7.95
C VAL A 255 13.42 10.08 7.46
N SER A 256 14.13 10.16 6.34
CA SER A 256 14.93 9.05 5.81
C SER A 256 15.97 8.56 6.84
N ARG A 257 16.63 9.47 7.52
CA ARG A 257 17.60 9.14 8.57
C ARG A 257 16.92 8.54 9.80
N LEU A 258 15.83 9.14 10.27
CA LEU A 258 15.03 8.63 11.40
C LEU A 258 14.63 7.16 11.20
N LEU A 259 14.16 6.80 9.99
CA LEU A 259 13.73 5.44 9.68
C LEU A 259 14.89 4.44 9.58
N LYS A 260 16.08 4.87 9.12
CA LYS A 260 17.28 4.04 9.00
C LYS A 260 17.98 3.81 10.33
N GLU A 261 17.85 4.73 11.27
CA GLU A 261 18.53 4.59 12.58
C GLU A 261 17.83 3.54 13.45
N SER A 262 18.59 2.54 13.85
CA SER A 262 18.15 1.53 14.85
C SER A 262 18.18 2.04 16.28
N ILE A 263 18.75 3.24 16.50
CA ILE A 263 18.85 3.85 17.83
C ILE A 263 17.48 4.38 18.24
N PHE A 264 16.93 3.77 19.27
CA PHE A 264 15.72 4.26 19.93
C PHE A 264 16.13 5.40 20.86
N VAL A 265 15.74 6.60 20.51
CA VAL A 265 15.87 7.72 21.43
C VAL A 265 14.93 7.47 22.57
N ARG A 266 15.47 7.04 23.70
CA ARG A 266 14.73 7.08 24.96
C ARG A 266 14.41 8.53 25.23
N PRO A 267 13.12 8.92 25.37
CA PRO A 267 12.80 10.17 25.98
C PRO A 267 13.37 10.08 27.39
N SER A 268 14.37 10.85 27.67
CA SER A 268 14.99 10.87 29.00
C SER A 268 14.02 11.22 30.13
N ASN A 269 12.82 11.68 29.82
CA ASN A 269 11.87 12.22 30.78
C ASN A 269 10.38 11.88 30.51
N ALA A 270 10.03 11.08 29.52
CA ALA A 270 8.62 10.85 29.20
C ALA A 270 7.95 9.71 29.99
N LEU A 271 8.71 8.95 30.77
CA LEU A 271 8.15 7.91 31.64
C LEU A 271 7.87 8.42 33.07
N GLU A 272 8.37 9.61 33.45
CA GLU A 272 8.12 10.19 34.79
C GLU A 272 6.82 10.99 34.88
N GLU A 273 6.26 11.48 33.74
CA GLU A 273 5.01 12.24 33.72
C GLU A 273 3.71 11.39 33.72
N PHE A 274 3.82 10.06 33.68
CA PHE A 274 2.65 9.17 33.58
C PHE A 274 2.54 8.17 34.77
N SER A 275 3.20 8.46 35.88
CA SER A 275 3.06 7.68 37.13
C SER A 275 2.19 8.38 38.18
N GLU A 276 1.32 9.34 37.77
CA GLU A 276 0.25 9.90 38.61
C GLU A 276 -1.15 9.60 38.07
#